data_dae9432bca941c3f92c78e477836cb27
#
_entry.id   dae9432bca941c3f92c78e477836cb27
#
_cell.length_a   1.000
_cell.length_b   1.000
_cell.length_c   1.000
_cell.angle_alpha   90.00
_cell.angle_beta   90.00
_cell.angle_gamma   90.00
#
_symmetry.space_group_name_H-M   'P 1'
#
loop_
_entity.id
_entity.type
_entity.pdbx_description
1 polymer ?
#
loop_
_entity_poly.entity_id
_entity_poly.type
_entity_poly.pdbx_seq_one_letter_code
_entity_poly.pdbx_strand_id
1 'polypeptide(L)'
;MRLICPTCGATASIEAWQNDILIRQFEAKFMGLPAIVQPRVTAYLGLFRKGDQGLAWRVALKHLTTLVDLIAIGRVSWERSELRPAPPELWAEALDAVLSRAPRGLTNHNYLRHTAFDMASGLASREERTTEDGKRRRD
;
A
#
# COMPACT_ATOMS: atom_id res chain seq x y z
N MET A 1 -11.63 24.96 -16.18
CA MET A 1 -12.37 24.81 -14.90
C MET A 1 -11.40 25.01 -13.75
N ARG A 2 -11.69 25.89 -12.84
CA ARG A 2 -10.88 26.14 -11.64
C ARG A 2 -11.46 25.36 -10.46
N LEU A 3 -10.55 24.72 -9.73
CA LEU A 3 -10.90 23.94 -8.54
C LEU A 3 -10.33 24.60 -7.30
N ILE A 4 -11.02 24.45 -6.18
CA ILE A 4 -10.59 24.96 -4.88
C ILE A 4 -10.02 23.79 -4.09
N CYS A 5 -8.79 23.94 -3.58
CA CYS A 5 -8.18 22.92 -2.71
C CYS A 5 -9.03 22.81 -1.42
N PRO A 6 -9.54 21.61 -1.08
CA PRO A 6 -10.38 21.46 0.11
C PRO A 6 -9.60 21.63 1.42
N THR A 7 -8.27 21.59 1.37
CA THR A 7 -7.43 21.70 2.57
C THR A 7 -7.00 23.14 2.84
N CYS A 8 -6.51 23.86 1.83
CA CYS A 8 -5.93 25.20 2.03
C CYS A 8 -6.69 26.33 1.36
N GLY A 9 -7.72 26.02 0.55
CA GLY A 9 -8.51 27.02 -0.18
C GLY A 9 -7.84 27.63 -1.40
N ALA A 10 -6.63 27.21 -1.76
CA ALA A 10 -5.95 27.69 -2.96
C ALA A 10 -6.74 27.29 -4.21
N THR A 11 -6.84 28.21 -5.17
CA THR A 11 -7.53 27.95 -6.44
C THR A 11 -6.53 27.79 -7.56
N ALA A 12 -6.78 26.78 -8.40
CA ALA A 12 -5.98 26.55 -9.60
C ALA A 12 -6.87 25.89 -10.66
N SER A 13 -6.49 26.03 -11.94
CA SER A 13 -7.13 25.25 -13.00
C SER A 13 -6.73 23.79 -12.90
N ILE A 14 -7.61 22.91 -13.37
CA ILE A 14 -7.28 21.49 -13.41
C ILE A 14 -6.03 21.24 -14.25
N GLU A 15 -5.85 21.99 -15.34
CA GLU A 15 -4.70 21.87 -16.22
C GLU A 15 -3.41 22.27 -15.51
N ALA A 16 -3.44 23.28 -14.64
CA ALA A 16 -2.27 23.70 -13.86
C ALA A 16 -1.82 22.60 -12.92
N TRP A 17 -2.75 21.89 -12.28
CA TRP A 17 -2.45 20.78 -11.39
C TRP A 17 -1.93 19.57 -12.16
N GLN A 18 -2.53 19.26 -13.30
CA GLN A 18 -2.10 18.15 -14.16
C GLN A 18 -0.73 18.38 -14.81
N ASN A 19 -0.32 19.63 -14.98
CA ASN A 19 0.96 19.96 -15.58
C ASN A 19 2.13 19.99 -14.58
N ASP A 20 1.86 19.88 -13.29
CA ASP A 20 2.93 19.78 -12.29
C ASP A 20 3.68 18.46 -12.44
N ILE A 21 5.01 18.54 -12.50
CA ILE A 21 5.86 17.36 -12.71
C ILE A 21 5.68 16.33 -11.59
N LEU A 22 5.62 16.76 -10.33
CA LEU A 22 5.49 15.84 -9.19
C LEU A 22 4.13 15.14 -9.22
N ILE A 23 3.07 15.85 -9.57
CA ILE A 23 1.72 15.27 -9.68
C ILE A 23 1.68 14.26 -10.81
N ARG A 24 2.26 14.57 -11.97
CA ARG A 24 2.33 13.67 -13.10
C ARG A 24 3.14 12.41 -12.79
N GLN A 25 4.25 12.56 -12.09
CA GLN A 25 5.06 11.41 -11.64
C GLN A 25 4.29 10.55 -10.64
N PHE A 26 3.56 11.18 -9.72
CA PHE A 26 2.71 10.48 -8.78
C PHE A 26 1.63 9.67 -9.51
N GLU A 27 0.91 10.28 -10.44
CA GLU A 27 -0.12 9.61 -11.23
C GLU A 27 0.44 8.41 -12.01
N ALA A 28 1.60 8.59 -12.63
CA ALA A 28 2.25 7.52 -13.39
C ALA A 28 2.61 6.32 -12.49
N LYS A 29 3.16 6.58 -11.30
CA LYS A 29 3.46 5.53 -10.33
C LYS A 29 2.19 4.87 -9.81
N PHE A 30 1.17 5.66 -9.51
CA PHE A 30 -0.12 5.16 -9.03
C PHE A 30 -0.77 4.21 -10.05
N MET A 31 -0.74 4.56 -11.32
CA MET A 31 -1.27 3.71 -12.39
C MET A 31 -0.49 2.41 -12.58
N GLY A 32 0.74 2.35 -12.11
CA GLY A 32 1.54 1.13 -12.11
C GLY A 32 1.17 0.14 -10.99
N LEU A 33 0.32 0.52 -10.04
CA LEU A 33 -0.15 -0.38 -9.01
C LEU A 33 -1.20 -1.36 -9.56
N PRO A 34 -1.28 -2.58 -8.99
CA PRO A 34 -2.39 -3.48 -9.32
C PRO A 34 -3.74 -2.82 -9.05
N ALA A 35 -4.71 -3.05 -9.93
CA ALA A 35 -6.02 -2.39 -9.86
C ALA A 35 -6.72 -2.61 -8.50
N ILE A 36 -6.59 -3.80 -7.92
CA ILE A 36 -7.20 -4.13 -6.62
C ILE A 36 -6.60 -3.31 -5.47
N VAL A 37 -5.34 -2.88 -5.59
CA VAL A 37 -4.62 -2.12 -4.57
C VAL A 37 -4.95 -0.62 -4.66
N GLN A 38 -5.13 -0.10 -5.86
CA GLN A 38 -5.26 1.34 -6.12
C GLN A 38 -6.29 2.06 -5.23
N PRO A 39 -7.52 1.55 -5.01
CA PRO A 39 -8.51 2.27 -4.21
C PRO A 39 -8.11 2.52 -2.76
N ARG A 40 -7.17 1.75 -2.25
CA ARG A 40 -6.74 1.78 -0.84
C ARG A 40 -5.53 2.68 -0.60
N VAL A 41 -4.79 2.99 -1.64
CA VAL A 41 -3.46 3.62 -1.52
C VAL A 41 -3.55 5.06 -1.08
N THR A 42 -4.51 5.84 -1.58
CA THR A 42 -4.67 7.24 -1.20
C THR A 42 -4.94 7.39 0.31
N ALA A 43 -5.85 6.59 0.84
CA ALA A 43 -6.12 6.58 2.28
C ALA A 43 -4.92 6.11 3.09
N TYR A 44 -4.20 5.10 2.60
CA TYR A 44 -2.99 4.58 3.24
C TYR A 44 -1.89 5.65 3.31
N LEU A 45 -1.64 6.37 2.22
CA LEU A 45 -0.65 7.46 2.22
C LEU A 45 -1.02 8.57 3.20
N GLY A 46 -2.30 8.78 3.46
CA GLY A 46 -2.78 9.72 4.47
C GLY A 46 -2.29 9.40 5.89
N LEU A 47 -1.93 8.15 6.17
CA LEU A 47 -1.39 7.75 7.47
C LEU A 47 0.05 8.26 7.72
N PHE A 48 0.73 8.72 6.66
CA PHE A 48 2.06 9.33 6.77
C PHE A 48 2.01 10.83 7.14
N ARG A 49 0.82 11.38 7.25
CA ARG A 49 0.64 12.79 7.65
C ARG A 49 1.06 12.98 9.10
N LYS A 50 1.68 14.14 9.36
CA LYS A 50 2.04 14.55 10.72
C LYS A 50 0.94 15.47 11.26
N GLY A 51 0.16 14.97 12.22
CA GLY A 51 -0.97 15.71 12.79
C GLY A 51 -1.99 16.06 11.71
N ASP A 52 -2.46 17.31 11.71
CA ASP A 52 -3.46 17.80 10.76
C ASP A 52 -2.88 18.40 9.48
N GLN A 53 -1.55 18.33 9.32
CA GLN A 53 -0.88 18.86 8.14
C GLN A 53 -1.10 17.97 6.92
N GLY A 54 -1.21 18.59 5.74
CA GLY A 54 -1.23 17.85 4.48
C GLY A 54 0.11 17.19 4.19
N LEU A 55 0.08 16.14 3.40
CA LEU A 55 1.29 15.46 2.94
C LEU A 55 1.81 16.17 1.68
N ALA A 56 3.09 16.58 1.68
CA ALA A 56 3.70 17.21 0.51
C ALA A 56 3.80 16.18 -0.65
N TRP A 57 3.58 16.63 -1.87
CA TRP A 57 3.63 15.77 -3.06
C TRP A 57 4.97 15.02 -3.19
N ARG A 58 6.07 15.65 -2.84
CA ARG A 58 7.40 15.02 -2.89
C ARG A 58 7.50 13.84 -1.92
N VAL A 59 6.97 13.99 -0.72
CA VAL A 59 6.94 12.95 0.31
C VAL A 59 5.98 11.83 -0.10
N ALA A 60 4.80 12.21 -0.59
CA ALA A 60 3.83 11.24 -1.10
C ALA A 60 4.41 10.40 -2.24
N LEU A 61 5.09 11.04 -3.19
CA LEU A 61 5.74 10.35 -4.32
C LEU A 61 6.82 9.38 -3.83
N LYS A 62 7.63 9.78 -2.86
CA LYS A 62 8.66 8.91 -2.27
C LYS A 62 8.04 7.65 -1.68
N HIS A 63 7.01 7.79 -0.87
CA HIS A 63 6.36 6.64 -0.24
C HIS A 63 5.59 5.78 -1.24
N LEU A 64 4.96 6.41 -2.24
CA LEU A 64 4.29 5.68 -3.31
C LEU A 64 5.29 4.86 -4.15
N THR A 65 6.42 5.44 -4.50
CA THR A 65 7.47 4.75 -5.27
C THR A 65 7.97 3.52 -4.53
N THR A 66 8.25 3.65 -3.23
CA THR A 66 8.70 2.53 -2.39
C THR A 66 7.61 1.45 -2.30
N LEU A 67 6.34 1.85 -2.18
CA LEU A 67 5.21 0.92 -2.13
C LEU A 67 5.05 0.16 -3.45
N VAL A 68 5.14 0.85 -4.57
CA VAL A 68 5.06 0.22 -5.91
C VAL A 68 6.14 -0.85 -6.05
N ASP A 69 7.38 -0.51 -5.69
CA ASP A 69 8.50 -1.46 -5.76
C ASP A 69 8.28 -2.66 -4.84
N LEU A 70 7.79 -2.42 -3.63
CA LEU A 70 7.51 -3.46 -2.65
C LEU A 70 6.46 -4.46 -3.15
N ILE A 71 5.39 -3.97 -3.74
CA ILE A 71 4.31 -4.81 -4.27
C ILE A 71 4.75 -5.54 -5.55
N ALA A 72 5.56 -4.90 -6.39
CA ALA A 72 6.03 -5.47 -7.65
C ALA A 72 6.91 -6.70 -7.46
N ILE A 73 7.61 -6.81 -6.33
CA ILE A 73 8.46 -7.97 -6.03
C ILE A 73 7.63 -9.25 -5.92
N GLY A 74 6.36 -9.16 -5.49
CA GLY A 74 5.47 -10.31 -5.37
C GLY A 74 5.75 -11.21 -4.17
N ARG A 75 6.66 -10.81 -3.30
CA ARG A 75 7.05 -11.54 -2.08
C ARG A 75 7.26 -10.58 -0.94
N VAL A 76 7.07 -11.05 0.28
CA VAL A 76 7.28 -10.26 1.49
C VAL A 76 8.15 -11.05 2.47
N SER A 77 9.04 -10.33 3.14
CA SER A 77 9.87 -10.85 4.23
C SER A 77 9.76 -9.93 5.43
N TRP A 78 10.03 -10.48 6.61
CA TRP A 78 10.12 -9.72 7.84
C TRP A 78 11.34 -10.17 8.62
N GLU A 79 12.20 -9.22 8.97
CA GLU A 79 13.48 -9.48 9.65
C GLU A 79 14.35 -10.49 8.87
N ARG A 80 14.73 -11.59 9.50
CA ARG A 80 15.53 -12.66 8.88
C ARG A 80 14.69 -13.85 8.43
N SER A 81 13.36 -13.67 8.40
CA SER A 81 12.45 -14.73 8.01
C SER A 81 12.49 -15.02 6.51
N GLU A 82 12.01 -16.18 6.14
CA GLU A 82 11.88 -16.57 4.74
C GLU A 82 10.94 -15.64 3.97
N LEU A 83 11.21 -15.50 2.68
CA LEU A 83 10.31 -14.82 1.78
C LEU A 83 9.00 -15.61 1.62
N ARG A 84 7.87 -14.94 1.74
CA ARG A 84 6.55 -15.52 1.52
C ARG A 84 5.91 -14.90 0.28
N PRO A 85 5.16 -15.68 -0.52
CA PRO A 85 4.41 -15.10 -1.63
C PRO A 85 3.42 -14.04 -1.14
N ALA A 86 3.40 -12.92 -1.83
CA ALA A 86 2.53 -11.78 -1.52
C ALA A 86 1.90 -11.26 -2.81
N PRO A 87 0.82 -11.90 -3.29
CA PRO A 87 0.11 -11.44 -4.48
C PRO A 87 -0.64 -10.13 -4.21
N PRO A 88 -1.10 -9.42 -5.25
CA PRO A 88 -1.83 -8.16 -5.08
C PRO A 88 -3.02 -8.24 -4.12
N GLU A 89 -3.75 -9.35 -4.11
CA GLU A 89 -4.89 -9.57 -3.22
C GLU A 89 -4.47 -9.55 -1.74
N LEU A 90 -3.32 -10.11 -1.43
CA LEU A 90 -2.77 -10.09 -0.06
C LEU A 90 -2.43 -8.66 0.36
N TRP A 91 -1.80 -7.88 -0.53
CA TRP A 91 -1.49 -6.49 -0.25
C TRP A 91 -2.75 -5.65 -0.06
N ALA A 92 -3.81 -5.91 -0.82
CA ALA A 92 -5.09 -5.25 -0.64
C ALA A 92 -5.69 -5.54 0.75
N GLU A 93 -5.67 -6.79 1.18
CA GLU A 93 -6.14 -7.19 2.52
C GLU A 93 -5.27 -6.57 3.63
N ALA A 94 -3.96 -6.56 3.44
CA ALA A 94 -3.03 -5.94 4.39
C ALA A 94 -3.29 -4.44 4.53
N LEU A 95 -3.52 -3.74 3.42
CA LEU A 95 -3.88 -2.33 3.43
C LEU A 95 -5.20 -2.09 4.16
N ASP A 96 -6.21 -2.91 3.93
CA ASP A 96 -7.48 -2.82 4.64
C ASP A 96 -7.29 -3.00 6.15
N ALA A 97 -6.48 -3.96 6.57
CA ALA A 97 -6.18 -4.19 7.98
C ALA A 97 -5.46 -3.01 8.62
N VAL A 98 -4.47 -2.43 7.94
CA VAL A 98 -3.75 -1.24 8.43
C VAL A 98 -4.70 -0.05 8.54
N LEU A 99 -5.54 0.18 7.52
CA LEU A 99 -6.52 1.27 7.53
C LEU A 99 -7.54 1.11 8.67
N SER A 100 -7.97 -0.11 8.98
CA SER A 100 -8.86 -0.38 10.12
C SER A 100 -8.26 0.00 11.46
N ARG A 101 -6.96 -0.22 11.63
CA ARG A 101 -6.23 0.15 12.85
C ARG A 101 -5.87 1.63 12.89
N ALA A 102 -5.79 2.26 11.73
CA ALA A 102 -5.52 3.69 11.53
C ALA A 102 -4.32 4.21 12.34
N PRO A 103 -3.12 3.59 12.25
CA PRO A 103 -1.93 4.14 12.89
C PRO A 103 -1.64 5.52 12.30
N ARG A 104 -1.10 6.44 13.10
CA ARG A 104 -0.79 7.80 12.64
C ARG A 104 0.71 8.04 12.63
N GLY A 105 1.14 8.93 11.75
CA GLY A 105 2.53 9.37 11.70
C GLY A 105 3.50 8.30 11.25
N LEU A 106 3.07 7.44 10.33
CA LEU A 106 3.95 6.44 9.74
C LEU A 106 5.10 7.14 8.99
N THR A 107 6.31 6.56 9.08
CA THR A 107 7.50 7.07 8.41
C THR A 107 8.03 6.13 7.35
N ASN A 108 7.58 4.89 7.34
CA ASN A 108 7.99 3.86 6.40
C ASN A 108 6.87 2.81 6.25
N HIS A 109 7.12 1.77 5.45
CA HIS A 109 6.15 0.71 5.20
C HIS A 109 6.31 -0.51 6.10
N ASN A 110 7.06 -0.40 7.20
CA ASN A 110 7.32 -1.57 8.06
C ASN A 110 6.05 -2.13 8.70
N TYR A 111 5.13 -1.26 9.12
CA TYR A 111 3.85 -1.69 9.67
C TYR A 111 3.04 -2.51 8.64
N LEU A 112 2.96 -2.03 7.41
CA LEU A 112 2.29 -2.73 6.32
C LEU A 112 3.00 -4.05 5.99
N ARG A 113 4.31 -4.03 5.89
CA ARG A 113 5.11 -5.24 5.60
C ARG A 113 4.91 -6.31 6.65
N HIS A 114 4.92 -5.95 7.92
CA HIS A 114 4.68 -6.89 9.02
C HIS A 114 3.27 -7.49 8.93
N THR A 115 2.27 -6.66 8.69
CA THR A 115 0.88 -7.12 8.51
C THR A 115 0.77 -8.08 7.33
N ALA A 116 1.35 -7.74 6.20
CA ALA A 116 1.35 -8.60 5.00
C ALA A 116 2.10 -9.92 5.25
N PHE A 117 3.22 -9.86 5.95
CA PHE A 117 3.99 -11.06 6.29
C PHE A 117 3.19 -12.01 7.19
N ASP A 118 2.51 -11.49 8.21
CA ASP A 118 1.67 -12.31 9.09
C ASP A 118 0.54 -12.98 8.32
N MET A 119 -0.10 -12.26 7.40
CA MET A 119 -1.15 -12.80 6.54
C MET A 119 -0.60 -13.90 5.62
N ALA A 120 0.56 -13.67 5.01
CA ALA A 120 1.23 -14.63 4.14
C ALA A 120 1.61 -15.91 4.91
N SER A 121 2.09 -15.76 6.14
CA SER A 121 2.42 -16.89 7.02
C SER A 121 1.17 -17.69 7.40
N GLY A 122 0.06 -17.01 7.67
CA GLY A 122 -1.22 -17.65 7.94
C GLY A 122 -1.73 -18.48 6.77
N LEU A 123 -1.64 -17.96 5.55
CA LEU A 123 -2.01 -18.68 4.33
C LEU A 123 -1.13 -19.91 4.10
N ALA A 124 0.18 -19.77 4.24
CA ALA A 124 1.12 -20.88 4.10
C ALA A 124 0.80 -22.00 5.08
N SER A 125 0.50 -21.69 6.35
CA SER A 125 0.11 -22.67 7.36
C SER A 125 -1.19 -23.39 7.02
N ARG A 126 -2.17 -22.68 6.46
CA ARG A 126 -3.43 -23.28 6.00
C ARG A 126 -3.22 -24.24 4.84
N GLU A 127 -2.39 -23.87 3.87
CA GLU A 127 -2.06 -24.73 2.72
C GLU A 127 -1.37 -26.02 3.18
N GLU A 128 -0.42 -25.92 4.10
CA GLU A 128 0.27 -27.07 4.68
C GLU A 128 -0.71 -28.02 5.37
N ARG A 129 -1.62 -27.50 6.19
CA ARG A 129 -2.66 -28.29 6.87
C ARG A 129 -3.58 -29.00 5.88
N THR A 130 -4.02 -28.29 4.86
CA THR A 130 -4.89 -28.87 3.81
C THR A 130 -4.18 -30.00 3.08
N THR A 131 -2.91 -29.83 2.79
CA THR A 131 -2.09 -30.86 2.11
C THR A 131 -1.92 -32.09 3.01
N GLU A 132 -1.64 -31.91 4.31
CA GLU A 132 -1.50 -33.01 5.26
C GLU A 132 -2.82 -33.77 5.44
N ASP A 133 -3.94 -33.06 5.58
CA ASP A 133 -5.26 -33.66 5.68
C ASP A 133 -5.62 -34.45 4.41
N GLY A 134 -5.26 -33.92 3.24
CA GLY A 134 -5.42 -34.62 1.98
C GLY A 134 -4.60 -35.89 1.89
N LYS A 135 -3.38 -35.92 2.42
CA LYS A 135 -2.54 -37.12 2.51
C LYS A 135 -3.13 -38.15 3.48
N ARG A 136 -3.60 -37.73 4.65
CA ARG A 136 -4.23 -38.62 5.64
C ARG A 136 -5.48 -39.28 5.11
N ARG A 137 -6.28 -38.60 4.28
CA ARG A 137 -7.49 -39.16 3.67
C ARG A 137 -7.20 -40.17 2.56
N ARG A 138 -6.02 -40.14 1.94
CA ARG A 138 -5.62 -41.08 0.88
C ARG A 138 -5.02 -42.37 1.42
N ASP A 139 -4.51 -42.33 2.63
CA ASP A 139 -3.98 -43.49 3.34
C ASP A 139 -5.09 -44.16 4.18
#